data_8b5c13cb5e8ac6807fd055a091f0e379
#
_entry.id   8b5c13cb5e8ac6807fd055a091f0e379
#
_cell.length_a   1.000
_cell.length_b   1.000
_cell.length_c   1.000
_cell.angle_alpha   90.00
_cell.angle_beta   90.00
_cell.angle_gamma   90.00
#
_symmetry.space_group_name_H-M   'P 1'
#
loop_
_entity.id
_entity.type
_entity.pdbx_description
1 polymer ?
#
loop_
_entity_poly.entity_id
_entity_poly.type
_entity_poly.pdbx_seq_one_letter_code
_entity_poly.pdbx_strand_id
1 'polypeptide(L)'
;MKQAAYRAALDTACALLRNNLAAFTENFQSSNSEHNFYLPSENVEWTTGFCTGEYWLAWDAFEQAALTQVSSFLHRIENGIDVDHHDMGFLYVPSCVAAYKLTGNETAKKAALLAADRLCTRFQEKGQFLQAWGTLGAKDNYRLIIDCLLNLPRLYWASEVTGQPRYREIALAHTATSMANLVRPDHSTYHTFFFDPETGAPVRGSTQQGYRDGSAWARGQAWGVYGMALAYFYTGNAKCIELFREVTDYFLSRLPEDYIPYWDLTFVDGDEPRDSSAAAIAACGMLAMAPYLEKTEADKYRAAAEKLADALIAHCAVTDPAVSNGLLLHGVYAKNSPYNPIPKDRGVDECNTWGDYFYMELLTRLTADWQMYW
;
A
#
# COMPACT_ATOMS: atom_id res chain seq x y z
N MET A 1 -15.51 -22.34 10.96
CA MET A 1 -14.61 -22.01 12.09
C MET A 1 -13.65 -20.89 11.75
N LYS A 2 -12.88 -20.96 10.68
CA LYS A 2 -11.91 -19.89 10.29
C LYS A 2 -12.56 -18.51 10.07
N GLN A 3 -13.66 -18.43 9.32
CA GLN A 3 -14.36 -17.16 9.07
C GLN A 3 -14.83 -16.48 10.37
N ALA A 4 -15.23 -17.26 11.39
CA ALA A 4 -15.59 -16.72 12.70
C ALA A 4 -14.37 -16.12 13.44
N ALA A 5 -13.18 -16.73 13.28
CA ALA A 5 -11.94 -16.18 13.86
C ALA A 5 -11.53 -14.86 13.18
N TYR A 6 -11.63 -14.77 11.84
CA TYR A 6 -11.36 -13.53 11.11
C TYR A 6 -12.37 -12.42 11.47
N ARG A 7 -13.65 -12.77 11.64
CA ARG A 7 -14.67 -11.82 12.12
C ARG A 7 -14.35 -11.32 13.53
N ALA A 8 -13.99 -12.20 14.45
CA ALA A 8 -13.59 -11.81 15.80
C ALA A 8 -12.36 -10.90 15.81
N ALA A 9 -11.37 -11.15 14.94
CA ALA A 9 -10.21 -10.28 14.78
C ALA A 9 -10.59 -8.89 14.23
N LEU A 10 -11.48 -8.82 13.24
CA LEU A 10 -12.02 -7.57 12.72
C LEU A 10 -12.82 -6.79 13.78
N ASP A 11 -13.66 -7.49 14.56
CA ASP A 11 -14.43 -6.87 15.65
C ASP A 11 -13.49 -6.30 16.73
N THR A 12 -12.36 -6.98 17.02
CA THR A 12 -11.31 -6.48 17.92
C THR A 12 -10.65 -5.24 17.36
N ALA A 13 -10.26 -5.22 16.08
CA ALA A 13 -9.71 -4.04 15.43
C ALA A 13 -10.70 -2.85 15.47
N CYS A 14 -11.97 -3.07 15.19
CA CYS A 14 -13.01 -2.05 15.34
C CYS A 14 -13.15 -1.53 16.79
N ALA A 15 -13.01 -2.40 17.78
CA ALA A 15 -13.05 -1.96 19.20
C ALA A 15 -11.86 -1.07 19.56
N LEU A 16 -10.65 -1.39 19.05
CA LEU A 16 -9.46 -0.55 19.22
C LEU A 16 -9.63 0.82 18.53
N LEU A 17 -10.11 0.86 17.28
CA LEU A 17 -10.41 2.12 16.59
C LEU A 17 -11.41 2.98 17.37
N ARG A 18 -12.43 2.37 17.98
CA ARG A 18 -13.42 3.09 18.79
C ARG A 18 -12.78 3.76 20.03
N ASN A 19 -11.80 3.12 20.66
CA ASN A 19 -11.05 3.72 21.76
C ASN A 19 -10.21 4.93 21.32
N ASN A 20 -9.83 4.95 20.05
CA ASN A 20 -8.97 5.98 19.47
C ASN A 20 -9.72 7.20 18.92
N LEU A 21 -11.05 7.17 18.82
CA LEU A 21 -11.84 8.25 18.19
C LEU A 21 -11.57 9.63 18.79
N ALA A 22 -11.38 9.73 20.11
CA ALA A 22 -11.10 11.01 20.76
C ALA A 22 -9.78 11.65 20.29
N ALA A 23 -8.79 10.83 19.92
CA ALA A 23 -7.49 11.28 19.46
C ALA A 23 -7.45 11.50 17.93
N PHE A 24 -8.14 10.62 17.16
CA PHE A 24 -7.95 10.53 15.71
C PHE A 24 -9.22 10.79 14.88
N THR A 25 -10.21 11.53 15.39
CA THR A 25 -11.31 12.05 14.57
C THR A 25 -10.92 13.34 13.85
N GLU A 26 -10.42 14.33 14.59
CA GLU A 26 -9.96 15.61 14.03
C GLU A 26 -8.50 15.54 13.54
N ASN A 27 -7.69 14.71 14.16
CA ASN A 27 -6.31 14.43 13.78
C ASN A 27 -6.20 13.07 13.09
N PHE A 28 -5.01 12.80 12.55
CA PHE A 28 -4.62 11.53 11.95
C PHE A 28 -3.58 10.83 12.82
N GLN A 29 -3.41 9.54 12.61
CA GLN A 29 -2.29 8.79 13.15
C GLN A 29 -0.99 9.26 12.47
N SER A 30 0.13 9.33 13.22
CA SER A 30 1.47 9.40 12.63
C SER A 30 1.73 8.20 11.72
N SER A 31 2.68 8.30 10.79
CA SER A 31 2.97 7.21 9.82
C SER A 31 3.32 5.88 10.48
N ASN A 32 3.97 5.94 11.64
CA ASN A 32 4.29 4.79 12.49
C ASN A 32 4.12 5.18 13.95
N SER A 33 3.89 4.18 14.81
CA SER A 33 3.88 4.36 16.25
C SER A 33 5.28 4.67 16.80
N GLU A 34 5.32 5.17 18.04
CA GLU A 34 6.50 5.27 18.87
C GLU A 34 6.20 4.54 20.18
N HIS A 35 7.00 3.53 20.51
CA HIS A 35 6.73 2.62 21.63
C HIS A 35 5.33 1.99 21.57
N ASN A 36 4.93 1.57 20.39
CA ASN A 36 3.64 0.99 20.03
C ASN A 36 2.44 1.95 20.11
N PHE A 37 2.63 3.25 20.29
CA PHE A 37 1.53 4.21 20.31
C PHE A 37 1.68 5.27 19.22
N TYR A 38 0.63 5.42 18.38
CA TYR A 38 0.55 6.52 17.45
C TYR A 38 0.36 7.85 18.16
N LEU A 39 1.04 8.87 17.65
CA LEU A 39 0.85 10.25 18.04
C LEU A 39 -0.13 10.94 17.09
N PRO A 40 -0.93 11.91 17.56
CA PRO A 40 -1.75 12.74 16.68
C PRO A 40 -0.90 13.55 15.72
N SER A 41 -1.31 13.57 14.45
CA SER A 41 -0.71 14.34 13.37
C SER A 41 -1.76 15.12 12.60
N GLU A 42 -1.37 16.24 12.00
CA GLU A 42 -2.20 16.91 11.01
C GLU A 42 -2.26 16.08 9.71
N ASN A 43 -3.12 16.47 8.77
CA ASN A 43 -3.20 15.82 7.45
C ASN A 43 -2.03 16.24 6.55
N VAL A 44 -0.80 15.85 6.92
CA VAL A 44 0.45 16.18 6.21
C VAL A 44 1.31 14.96 5.87
N GLU A 45 1.10 13.84 6.56
CA GLU A 45 1.83 12.59 6.29
C GLU A 45 1.27 11.91 5.02
N TRP A 46 2.11 11.15 4.31
CA TRP A 46 1.68 10.40 3.10
C TRP A 46 0.73 9.23 3.41
N THR A 47 0.59 8.88 4.68
CA THR A 47 -0.19 7.74 5.19
C THR A 47 -1.58 8.10 5.67
N THR A 48 -1.94 9.39 5.76
CA THR A 48 -3.21 9.82 6.38
C THR A 48 -4.45 9.27 5.67
N GLY A 49 -4.34 8.93 4.38
CA GLY A 49 -5.41 8.26 3.65
C GLY A 49 -5.76 6.89 4.20
N PHE A 50 -4.78 6.14 4.70
CA PHE A 50 -5.00 4.83 5.32
C PHE A 50 -5.77 4.95 6.63
N CYS A 51 -5.43 5.93 7.48
CA CYS A 51 -6.16 6.20 8.72
C CYS A 51 -7.67 6.43 8.46
N THR A 52 -8.00 7.26 7.46
CA THR A 52 -9.41 7.45 7.03
C THR A 52 -10.00 6.17 6.44
N GLY A 53 -9.18 5.40 5.71
CA GLY A 53 -9.57 4.13 5.11
C GLY A 53 -9.96 3.06 6.13
N GLU A 54 -9.31 3.03 7.30
CA GLU A 54 -9.69 2.14 8.40
C GLU A 54 -11.13 2.40 8.85
N TYR A 55 -11.55 3.66 8.93
CA TYR A 55 -12.93 4.04 9.26
C TYR A 55 -13.91 3.62 8.16
N TRP A 56 -13.54 3.73 6.87
CA TRP A 56 -14.38 3.27 5.77
C TRP A 56 -14.52 1.74 5.72
N LEU A 57 -13.51 0.98 6.11
CA LEU A 57 -13.59 -0.48 6.22
C LEU A 57 -14.54 -0.93 7.33
N ALA A 58 -14.76 -0.09 8.32
CA ALA A 58 -15.70 -0.28 9.43
C ALA A 58 -16.90 0.70 9.37
N TRP A 59 -17.31 1.09 8.18
CA TRP A 59 -18.29 2.13 7.83
C TRP A 59 -19.45 2.30 8.82
N ASP A 60 -20.22 1.25 9.06
CA ASP A 60 -21.45 1.34 9.87
C ASP A 60 -21.23 1.94 11.27
N ALA A 61 -20.01 1.87 11.78
CA ALA A 61 -19.65 2.34 13.11
C ALA A 61 -18.88 3.67 13.12
N PHE A 62 -18.27 4.07 11.98
CA PHE A 62 -17.29 5.17 11.95
C PHE A 62 -17.52 6.22 10.83
N GLU A 63 -18.67 6.19 10.18
CA GLU A 63 -19.01 7.12 9.07
C GLU A 63 -18.73 8.58 9.43
N GLN A 64 -19.13 9.04 10.61
CA GLN A 64 -18.95 10.44 11.03
C GLN A 64 -17.47 10.79 11.19
N ALA A 65 -16.65 9.91 11.75
CA ALA A 65 -15.22 10.15 11.89
C ALA A 65 -14.53 10.19 10.52
N ALA A 66 -14.88 9.26 9.63
CA ALA A 66 -14.36 9.24 8.27
C ALA A 66 -14.72 10.52 7.50
N LEU A 67 -15.96 10.98 7.57
CA LEU A 67 -16.43 12.22 6.92
C LEU A 67 -15.72 13.46 7.47
N THR A 68 -15.47 13.50 8.79
CA THR A 68 -14.70 14.58 9.41
C THR A 68 -13.30 14.66 8.82
N GLN A 69 -12.59 13.54 8.75
CA GLN A 69 -11.24 13.50 8.16
C GLN A 69 -11.25 13.82 6.65
N VAL A 70 -12.21 13.28 5.90
CA VAL A 70 -12.34 13.52 4.44
C VAL A 70 -12.42 15.01 4.12
N SER A 71 -13.06 15.83 4.97
CA SER A 71 -13.19 17.26 4.76
C SER A 71 -11.84 17.98 4.64
N SER A 72 -10.81 17.48 5.31
CA SER A 72 -9.46 18.05 5.31
C SER A 72 -8.65 17.78 4.03
N PHE A 73 -8.99 16.75 3.26
CA PHE A 73 -8.23 16.37 2.05
C PHE A 73 -8.40 17.37 0.90
N LEU A 74 -9.57 18.02 0.79
CA LEU A 74 -9.74 19.09 -0.19
C LEU A 74 -8.85 20.29 0.15
N HIS A 75 -8.80 20.69 1.41
CA HIS A 75 -7.90 21.73 1.88
C HIS A 75 -6.43 21.37 1.62
N ARG A 76 -6.03 20.14 1.91
CA ARG A 76 -4.68 19.63 1.69
C ARG A 76 -4.24 19.82 0.23
N ILE A 77 -5.03 19.37 -0.73
CA ILE A 77 -4.65 19.44 -2.16
C ILE A 77 -4.72 20.87 -2.71
N GLU A 78 -5.70 21.67 -2.32
CA GLU A 78 -5.84 23.06 -2.75
C GLU A 78 -4.71 23.96 -2.24
N ASN A 79 -4.14 23.66 -1.07
CA ASN A 79 -3.00 24.37 -0.50
C ASN A 79 -1.63 23.82 -0.92
N GLY A 80 -1.59 22.84 -1.81
CA GLY A 80 -0.35 22.36 -2.41
C GLY A 80 0.57 21.62 -1.44
N ILE A 81 0.03 20.99 -0.40
CA ILE A 81 0.82 20.20 0.56
C ILE A 81 1.50 19.02 -0.13
N ASP A 82 0.87 18.47 -1.17
CA ASP A 82 1.31 17.29 -1.91
C ASP A 82 1.96 17.62 -3.25
N VAL A 83 3.05 18.37 -3.25
CA VAL A 83 3.68 18.81 -4.51
C VAL A 83 4.81 17.91 -5.00
N ASP A 84 5.52 17.24 -4.10
CA ASP A 84 6.81 16.60 -4.38
C ASP A 84 6.82 15.08 -4.28
N HIS A 85 5.66 14.41 -4.22
CA HIS A 85 5.60 12.95 -4.14
C HIS A 85 4.48 12.34 -4.98
N HIS A 86 4.55 11.02 -5.18
CA HIS A 86 3.63 10.24 -6.01
C HIS A 86 2.48 9.58 -5.22
N ASP A 87 2.46 9.68 -3.89
CA ASP A 87 1.57 8.91 -2.99
C ASP A 87 0.10 9.37 -2.99
N MET A 88 -0.31 10.01 -4.08
CA MET A 88 -1.67 10.50 -4.25
C MET A 88 -2.74 9.40 -4.20
N GLY A 89 -2.40 8.16 -4.60
CA GLY A 89 -3.31 7.03 -4.50
C GLY A 89 -3.51 6.60 -3.06
N PHE A 90 -2.43 6.41 -2.30
CA PHE A 90 -2.46 6.08 -0.88
C PHE A 90 -3.23 7.11 -0.04
N LEU A 91 -3.13 8.38 -0.40
CA LEU A 91 -3.84 9.45 0.27
C LEU A 91 -5.33 9.48 -0.11
N TYR A 92 -5.66 9.46 -1.39
CA TYR A 92 -7.00 9.82 -1.86
C TYR A 92 -7.88 8.63 -2.27
N VAL A 93 -7.33 7.40 -2.43
CA VAL A 93 -8.18 6.23 -2.70
C VAL A 93 -8.86 5.74 -1.43
N PRO A 94 -8.14 5.36 -0.36
CA PRO A 94 -8.80 4.87 0.84
C PRO A 94 -9.58 5.95 1.59
N SER A 95 -9.33 7.24 1.32
CA SER A 95 -10.07 8.35 1.92
C SER A 95 -11.22 8.86 1.04
N CYS A 96 -10.89 9.61 -0.01
CA CYS A 96 -11.86 10.37 -0.79
C CYS A 96 -12.58 9.54 -1.87
N VAL A 97 -11.88 8.62 -2.55
CA VAL A 97 -12.54 7.72 -3.52
C VAL A 97 -13.48 6.78 -2.80
N ALA A 98 -13.07 6.23 -1.65
CA ALA A 98 -13.93 5.41 -0.79
C ALA A 98 -15.17 6.20 -0.35
N ALA A 99 -14.99 7.42 0.16
CA ALA A 99 -16.11 8.31 0.52
C ALA A 99 -17.09 8.52 -0.63
N TYR A 100 -16.59 8.82 -1.83
CA TYR A 100 -17.47 9.01 -3.00
C TYR A 100 -18.20 7.73 -3.40
N LYS A 101 -17.50 6.60 -3.44
CA LYS A 101 -18.12 5.30 -3.76
C LYS A 101 -19.23 4.92 -2.77
N LEU A 102 -19.04 5.21 -1.50
CA LEU A 102 -19.94 4.81 -0.42
C LEU A 102 -21.10 5.80 -0.20
N THR A 103 -20.85 7.12 -0.33
CA THR A 103 -21.80 8.16 0.08
C THR A 103 -22.23 9.09 -1.05
N GLY A 104 -21.57 9.06 -2.20
CA GLY A 104 -21.76 10.05 -3.26
C GLY A 104 -21.20 11.45 -2.91
N ASN A 105 -20.28 11.56 -1.96
CA ASN A 105 -19.71 12.84 -1.50
C ASN A 105 -18.97 13.57 -2.62
N GLU A 106 -19.54 14.63 -3.17
CA GLU A 106 -18.99 15.40 -4.29
C GLU A 106 -17.74 16.22 -3.90
N THR A 107 -17.62 16.62 -2.63
CA THR A 107 -16.40 17.29 -2.13
C THR A 107 -15.22 16.34 -2.12
N ALA A 108 -15.42 15.10 -1.68
CA ALA A 108 -14.42 14.04 -1.73
C ALA A 108 -14.03 13.72 -3.19
N LYS A 109 -15.01 13.60 -4.10
CA LYS A 109 -14.76 13.43 -5.53
C LYS A 109 -13.89 14.55 -6.10
N LYS A 110 -14.21 15.81 -5.79
CA LYS A 110 -13.42 16.97 -6.21
C LYS A 110 -11.97 16.85 -5.72
N ALA A 111 -11.75 16.54 -4.44
CA ALA A 111 -10.41 16.36 -3.88
C ALA A 111 -9.63 15.24 -4.59
N ALA A 112 -10.25 14.09 -4.81
CA ALA A 112 -9.64 12.97 -5.51
C ALA A 112 -9.29 13.30 -6.98
N LEU A 113 -10.12 14.07 -7.69
CA LEU A 113 -9.82 14.52 -9.06
C LEU A 113 -8.66 15.52 -9.11
N LEU A 114 -8.63 16.51 -8.21
CA LEU A 114 -7.48 17.42 -8.11
C LEU A 114 -6.18 16.67 -7.82
N ALA A 115 -6.24 15.67 -6.96
CA ALA A 115 -5.09 14.82 -6.68
C ALA A 115 -4.70 13.94 -7.90
N ALA A 116 -5.66 13.51 -8.76
CA ALA A 116 -5.35 12.86 -10.02
C ALA A 116 -4.60 13.78 -10.98
N ASP A 117 -5.05 15.02 -11.11
CA ASP A 117 -4.34 16.04 -11.89
C ASP A 117 -2.92 16.26 -11.36
N ARG A 118 -2.77 16.35 -10.04
CA ARG A 118 -1.46 16.53 -9.40
C ARG A 118 -0.52 15.36 -9.70
N LEU A 119 -0.99 14.10 -9.59
CA LEU A 119 -0.17 12.95 -9.95
C LEU A 119 0.24 12.98 -11.43
N CYS A 120 -0.65 13.36 -12.34
CA CYS A 120 -0.34 13.47 -13.76
C CYS A 120 0.81 14.44 -14.05
N THR A 121 1.00 15.49 -13.23
CA THR A 121 2.13 16.42 -13.41
C THR A 121 3.49 15.77 -13.18
N ARG A 122 3.53 14.60 -12.54
CA ARG A 122 4.77 13.84 -12.31
C ARG A 122 5.10 12.87 -13.46
N PHE A 123 4.26 12.81 -14.49
CA PHE A 123 4.49 11.94 -15.65
C PHE A 123 5.67 12.42 -16.48
N GLN A 124 6.57 11.51 -16.78
CA GLN A 124 7.78 11.74 -17.58
C GLN A 124 7.62 11.12 -18.96
N GLU A 125 7.38 11.96 -19.96
CA GLU A 125 7.11 11.56 -21.34
C GLU A 125 8.20 10.68 -21.95
N LYS A 126 9.48 10.96 -21.69
CA LYS A 126 10.59 10.20 -22.24
C LYS A 126 10.71 8.81 -21.60
N GLY A 127 10.57 8.73 -20.29
CA GLY A 127 10.68 7.48 -19.54
C GLY A 127 9.37 6.70 -19.46
N GLN A 128 8.23 7.30 -19.82
CA GLN A 128 6.89 6.73 -19.76
C GLN A 128 6.52 6.23 -18.36
N PHE A 129 6.81 7.05 -17.33
CA PHE A 129 6.51 6.72 -15.94
C PHE A 129 6.18 7.97 -15.10
N LEU A 130 5.51 7.76 -13.98
CA LEU A 130 5.30 8.75 -12.92
C LEU A 130 6.54 8.80 -12.05
N GLN A 131 7.23 9.94 -12.03
CA GLN A 131 8.43 10.11 -11.21
C GLN A 131 8.07 10.04 -9.73
N ALA A 132 8.88 9.33 -8.94
CA ALA A 132 8.73 9.22 -7.50
C ALA A 132 8.77 10.59 -6.80
N TRP A 133 9.40 10.76 -5.69
CA TRP A 133 9.53 12.07 -5.00
C TRP A 133 10.60 12.97 -5.62
N GLY A 134 10.72 14.20 -5.09
CA GLY A 134 11.76 15.18 -5.42
C GLY A 134 11.52 15.94 -6.71
N THR A 135 12.50 16.77 -7.09
CA THR A 135 12.43 17.68 -8.23
C THR A 135 12.22 16.93 -9.53
N LEU A 136 11.23 17.36 -10.32
CA LEU A 136 10.89 16.73 -11.60
C LEU A 136 12.03 16.85 -12.61
N GLY A 137 12.37 15.75 -13.24
CA GLY A 137 13.42 15.68 -14.26
C GLY A 137 14.85 15.76 -13.71
N ALA A 138 15.04 15.84 -12.39
CA ALA A 138 16.37 15.85 -11.78
C ALA A 138 17.11 14.54 -12.05
N LYS A 139 18.33 14.64 -12.56
CA LYS A 139 19.12 13.48 -13.01
C LYS A 139 19.39 12.44 -11.91
N ASP A 140 19.58 12.90 -10.69
CA ASP A 140 19.82 12.06 -9.50
C ASP A 140 18.54 11.46 -8.91
N ASN A 141 17.37 11.85 -9.42
CA ASN A 141 16.05 11.38 -8.94
C ASN A 141 15.08 11.02 -10.09
N TYR A 142 15.55 10.83 -11.31
CA TYR A 142 14.71 10.44 -12.44
C TYR A 142 14.39 8.94 -12.37
N ARG A 143 13.43 8.57 -11.51
CA ARG A 143 13.11 7.19 -11.14
C ARG A 143 11.63 6.95 -10.90
N LEU A 144 11.21 5.75 -11.18
CA LEU A 144 9.95 5.20 -10.68
C LEU A 144 10.18 4.39 -9.40
N ILE A 145 9.10 4.08 -8.71
CA ILE A 145 9.07 3.29 -7.48
C ILE A 145 7.94 2.26 -7.57
N ILE A 146 8.13 1.08 -6.99
CA ILE A 146 7.18 -0.02 -7.05
C ILE A 146 5.84 0.30 -6.38
N ASP A 147 5.86 1.07 -5.32
CA ASP A 147 4.70 1.53 -4.54
C ASP A 147 3.69 2.28 -5.42
N CYS A 148 4.17 2.93 -6.49
CA CYS A 148 3.32 3.69 -7.41
C CYS A 148 2.27 2.81 -8.11
N LEU A 149 2.48 1.50 -8.20
CA LEU A 149 1.48 0.57 -8.73
C LEU A 149 0.15 0.63 -7.97
N LEU A 150 0.18 0.91 -6.65
CA LEU A 150 -1.02 1.09 -5.83
C LEU A 150 -1.53 2.54 -5.86
N ASN A 151 -0.80 3.45 -6.48
CA ASN A 151 -1.25 4.82 -6.70
C ASN A 151 -2.00 5.00 -8.03
N LEU A 152 -1.88 4.05 -8.97
CA LEU A 152 -2.53 4.09 -10.29
C LEU A 152 -4.05 3.87 -10.25
N PRO A 153 -4.64 3.06 -9.37
CA PRO A 153 -6.09 2.87 -9.31
C PRO A 153 -6.87 4.17 -9.33
N ARG A 154 -6.36 5.23 -8.70
CA ARG A 154 -6.97 6.55 -8.71
C ARG A 154 -7.02 7.18 -10.11
N LEU A 155 -6.01 6.95 -10.95
CA LEU A 155 -6.02 7.45 -12.33
C LEU A 155 -7.04 6.69 -13.19
N TYR A 156 -7.16 5.38 -13.01
CA TYR A 156 -8.22 4.60 -13.67
C TYR A 156 -9.60 5.09 -13.25
N TRP A 157 -9.83 5.24 -11.93
CA TRP A 157 -11.07 5.79 -11.40
C TRP A 157 -11.36 7.21 -11.94
N ALA A 158 -10.36 8.10 -11.97
CA ALA A 158 -10.54 9.45 -12.52
C ALA A 158 -10.94 9.42 -14.00
N SER A 159 -10.36 8.51 -14.79
CA SER A 159 -10.77 8.29 -16.18
C SER A 159 -12.21 7.83 -16.31
N GLU A 160 -12.65 6.90 -15.45
CA GLU A 160 -14.01 6.37 -15.44
C GLU A 160 -15.05 7.45 -15.10
N VAL A 161 -14.82 8.22 -14.03
CA VAL A 161 -15.82 9.22 -13.57
C VAL A 161 -15.84 10.50 -14.39
N THR A 162 -14.77 10.81 -15.15
CA THR A 162 -14.69 12.04 -15.97
C THR A 162 -14.82 11.78 -17.45
N GLY A 163 -14.64 10.55 -17.92
CA GLY A 163 -14.53 10.21 -19.33
C GLY A 163 -13.22 10.69 -20.01
N GLN A 164 -12.26 11.22 -19.27
CA GLN A 164 -11.00 11.72 -19.81
C GLN A 164 -9.98 10.59 -19.97
N PRO A 165 -9.54 10.24 -21.19
CA PRO A 165 -8.64 9.11 -21.43
C PRO A 165 -7.22 9.32 -20.89
N ARG A 166 -6.75 10.56 -20.76
CA ARG A 166 -5.38 10.90 -20.34
C ARG A 166 -4.95 10.23 -19.03
N TYR A 167 -5.86 10.11 -18.07
CA TYR A 167 -5.54 9.47 -16.79
C TYR A 167 -5.22 7.99 -16.98
N ARG A 168 -6.07 7.30 -17.76
CA ARG A 168 -5.86 5.88 -18.07
C ARG A 168 -4.60 5.66 -18.92
N GLU A 169 -4.32 6.54 -19.88
CA GLU A 169 -3.13 6.46 -20.74
C GLU A 169 -1.84 6.57 -19.91
N ILE A 170 -1.77 7.53 -18.98
CA ILE A 170 -0.63 7.68 -18.06
C ILE A 170 -0.48 6.43 -17.16
N ALA A 171 -1.57 5.93 -16.61
CA ALA A 171 -1.55 4.74 -15.76
C ALA A 171 -1.07 3.50 -16.55
N LEU A 172 -1.52 3.31 -17.79
CA LEU A 172 -1.08 2.22 -18.66
C LEU A 172 0.41 2.33 -19.01
N ALA A 173 0.89 3.53 -19.34
CA ALA A 173 2.30 3.76 -19.65
C ALA A 173 3.19 3.43 -18.44
N HIS A 174 2.83 3.94 -17.25
CA HIS A 174 3.57 3.65 -16.04
C HIS A 174 3.56 2.15 -15.68
N THR A 175 2.41 1.49 -15.83
CA THR A 175 2.29 0.04 -15.59
C THR A 175 3.21 -0.74 -16.53
N ALA A 176 3.23 -0.41 -17.82
CA ALA A 176 4.09 -1.08 -18.80
C ALA A 176 5.58 -0.90 -18.47
N THR A 177 5.99 0.33 -18.11
CA THR A 177 7.37 0.63 -17.71
C THR A 177 7.77 -0.10 -16.42
N SER A 178 6.85 -0.17 -15.44
CA SER A 178 7.07 -0.91 -14.19
C SER A 178 7.24 -2.40 -14.43
N MET A 179 6.36 -3.02 -15.21
CA MET A 179 6.44 -4.44 -15.56
C MET A 179 7.76 -4.79 -16.29
N ALA A 180 8.27 -3.90 -17.13
CA ALA A 180 9.47 -4.12 -17.90
C ALA A 180 10.77 -4.02 -17.06
N ASN A 181 10.77 -3.29 -15.94
CA ASN A 181 12.00 -2.91 -15.28
C ASN A 181 12.07 -3.29 -13.78
N LEU A 182 10.94 -3.47 -13.09
CA LEU A 182 10.95 -3.70 -11.64
C LEU A 182 11.14 -5.16 -11.25
N VAL A 183 10.67 -6.11 -12.05
CA VAL A 183 10.78 -7.54 -11.75
C VAL A 183 12.11 -8.06 -12.29
N ARG A 184 12.90 -8.68 -11.40
CA ARG A 184 14.21 -9.27 -11.75
C ARG A 184 14.05 -10.69 -12.32
N PRO A 185 15.09 -11.23 -12.97
CA PRO A 185 15.04 -12.60 -13.51
C PRO A 185 14.84 -13.71 -12.46
N ASP A 186 15.15 -13.43 -11.18
CA ASP A 186 14.89 -14.32 -10.05
C ASP A 186 13.50 -14.12 -9.43
N HIS A 187 12.64 -13.30 -10.05
CA HIS A 187 11.28 -12.93 -9.62
C HIS A 187 11.19 -12.04 -8.37
N SER A 188 12.33 -11.61 -7.82
CA SER A 188 12.34 -10.56 -6.82
C SER A 188 12.12 -9.19 -7.46
N THR A 189 11.80 -8.17 -6.66
CA THR A 189 11.55 -6.84 -7.18
C THR A 189 12.60 -5.82 -6.75
N TYR A 190 12.88 -4.86 -7.63
CA TYR A 190 13.54 -3.63 -7.23
C TYR A 190 12.54 -2.74 -6.49
N HIS A 191 13.02 -2.00 -5.49
CA HIS A 191 12.25 -0.94 -4.85
C HIS A 191 12.07 0.24 -5.80
N THR A 192 13.16 0.75 -6.38
CA THR A 192 13.16 1.85 -7.34
C THR A 192 13.94 1.47 -8.61
N PHE A 193 13.64 2.15 -9.72
CA PHE A 193 14.38 1.99 -10.96
C PHE A 193 14.65 3.34 -11.61
N PHE A 194 15.93 3.63 -11.91
CA PHE A 194 16.39 4.87 -12.51
C PHE A 194 16.41 4.81 -14.02
N PHE A 195 16.10 5.94 -14.63
CA PHE A 195 16.12 6.15 -16.06
C PHE A 195 16.99 7.35 -16.41
N ASP A 196 17.47 7.42 -17.65
CA ASP A 196 18.16 8.57 -18.17
C ASP A 196 17.16 9.70 -18.52
N PRO A 197 17.27 10.91 -17.96
CA PRO A 197 16.29 11.96 -18.21
C PRO A 197 16.37 12.59 -19.60
N GLU A 198 17.45 12.37 -20.34
CA GLU A 198 17.61 12.90 -21.69
C GLU A 198 17.00 11.95 -22.73
N THR A 199 17.14 10.64 -22.53
CA THR A 199 16.72 9.62 -23.48
C THR A 199 15.50 8.82 -23.04
N GLY A 200 15.20 8.77 -21.73
CA GLY A 200 14.19 7.89 -21.13
C GLY A 200 14.62 6.43 -21.01
N ALA A 201 15.88 6.10 -21.36
CA ALA A 201 16.38 4.74 -21.33
C ALA A 201 16.52 4.20 -19.88
N PRO A 202 16.25 2.90 -19.64
CA PRO A 202 16.47 2.28 -18.33
C PRO A 202 17.96 2.25 -17.98
N VAL A 203 18.31 2.56 -16.72
CA VAL A 203 19.70 2.65 -16.27
C VAL A 203 20.01 1.58 -15.22
N ARG A 204 19.32 1.58 -14.06
CA ARG A 204 19.58 0.64 -12.98
C ARG A 204 18.42 0.56 -11.97
N GLY A 205 18.27 -0.61 -11.39
CA GLY A 205 17.48 -0.78 -10.18
C GLY A 205 18.26 -0.38 -8.93
N SER A 206 17.54 -0.02 -7.87
CA SER A 206 18.11 0.37 -6.58
C SER A 206 17.09 0.13 -5.46
N THR A 207 17.53 0.31 -4.22
CA THR A 207 16.62 0.35 -3.07
C THR A 207 16.72 1.69 -2.34
N GLN A 208 15.63 2.05 -1.64
CA GLN A 208 15.59 3.19 -0.72
C GLN A 208 15.39 2.74 0.72
N GLN A 209 14.67 1.65 0.93
CA GLN A 209 14.31 1.13 2.26
C GLN A 209 14.73 -0.32 2.47
N GLY A 210 15.18 -1.05 1.44
CA GLY A 210 15.67 -2.42 1.56
C GLY A 210 17.11 -2.47 2.06
N TYR A 211 17.58 -3.69 2.35
CA TYR A 211 18.90 -3.96 2.93
C TYR A 211 20.06 -3.51 2.02
N ARG A 212 19.94 -3.73 0.70
CA ARG A 212 20.92 -3.33 -0.33
C ARG A 212 20.28 -3.32 -1.71
N ASP A 213 20.92 -2.71 -2.70
CA ASP A 213 20.40 -2.61 -4.07
C ASP A 213 20.06 -3.97 -4.72
N GLY A 214 20.75 -5.03 -4.36
CA GLY A 214 20.47 -6.37 -4.86
C GLY A 214 19.52 -7.22 -4.00
N SER A 215 19.01 -6.71 -2.88
CA SER A 215 18.07 -7.43 -2.02
C SER A 215 16.61 -7.20 -2.45
N ALA A 216 15.69 -7.91 -1.84
CA ALA A 216 14.25 -7.76 -2.04
C ALA A 216 13.61 -7.21 -0.77
N TRP A 217 13.40 -5.91 -0.71
CA TRP A 217 12.63 -5.27 0.36
C TRP A 217 11.22 -5.89 0.45
N ALA A 218 10.86 -6.44 1.62
CA ALA A 218 9.67 -7.28 1.77
C ALA A 218 8.38 -6.54 1.38
N ARG A 219 8.21 -5.30 1.84
CA ARG A 219 7.04 -4.48 1.49
C ARG A 219 7.05 -4.11 0.01
N GLY A 220 8.21 -3.88 -0.59
CA GLY A 220 8.33 -3.66 -2.03
C GLY A 220 7.87 -4.86 -2.85
N GLN A 221 8.27 -6.07 -2.44
CA GLN A 221 7.78 -7.30 -3.07
C GLN A 221 6.27 -7.44 -2.91
N ALA A 222 5.73 -7.14 -1.72
CA ALA A 222 4.29 -7.16 -1.46
C ALA A 222 3.52 -6.12 -2.30
N TRP A 223 4.08 -4.92 -2.51
CA TRP A 223 3.54 -3.95 -3.48
C TRP A 223 3.50 -4.49 -4.90
N GLY A 224 4.50 -5.28 -5.28
CA GLY A 224 4.51 -6.00 -6.56
C GLY A 224 3.36 -7.00 -6.65
N VAL A 225 3.14 -7.81 -5.63
CA VAL A 225 2.03 -8.78 -5.57
C VAL A 225 0.68 -8.09 -5.75
N TYR A 226 0.39 -7.07 -4.94
CA TYR A 226 -0.90 -6.40 -5.01
C TYR A 226 -1.01 -5.50 -6.25
N GLY A 227 0.07 -4.83 -6.62
CA GLY A 227 0.11 -3.98 -7.82
C GLY A 227 -0.17 -4.72 -9.11
N MET A 228 0.34 -5.95 -9.28
CA MET A 228 0.02 -6.78 -10.46
C MET A 228 -1.44 -7.21 -10.46
N ALA A 229 -2.05 -7.49 -9.31
CA ALA A 229 -3.48 -7.81 -9.21
C ALA A 229 -4.35 -6.61 -9.63
N LEU A 230 -4.03 -5.41 -9.13
CA LEU A 230 -4.75 -4.18 -9.50
C LEU A 230 -4.53 -3.81 -10.97
N ALA A 231 -3.29 -3.97 -11.48
CA ALA A 231 -3.00 -3.75 -12.88
C ALA A 231 -3.82 -4.69 -13.79
N TYR A 232 -3.97 -5.96 -13.41
CA TYR A 232 -4.84 -6.88 -14.14
C TYR A 232 -6.31 -6.47 -14.07
N PHE A 233 -6.81 -6.12 -12.90
CA PHE A 233 -8.19 -5.67 -12.69
C PHE A 233 -8.58 -4.55 -13.66
N TYR A 234 -7.71 -3.54 -13.82
CA TYR A 234 -7.99 -2.38 -14.67
C TYR A 234 -7.67 -2.58 -16.16
N THR A 235 -6.78 -3.50 -16.50
CA THR A 235 -6.25 -3.61 -17.88
C THR A 235 -6.64 -4.90 -18.58
N GLY A 236 -6.90 -5.98 -17.87
CA GLY A 236 -7.07 -7.32 -18.44
C GLY A 236 -5.80 -7.88 -19.08
N ASN A 237 -4.62 -7.27 -18.85
CA ASN A 237 -3.37 -7.67 -19.47
C ASN A 237 -2.86 -8.98 -18.85
N ALA A 238 -2.84 -10.07 -19.64
CA ALA A 238 -2.39 -11.39 -19.19
C ALA A 238 -0.96 -11.40 -18.61
N LYS A 239 -0.08 -10.48 -19.05
CA LYS A 239 1.27 -10.35 -18.49
C LYS A 239 1.27 -10.01 -17.00
N CYS A 240 0.24 -9.31 -16.52
CA CYS A 240 0.08 -9.04 -15.09
C CYS A 240 -0.14 -10.33 -14.28
N ILE A 241 -0.86 -11.33 -14.84
CA ILE A 241 -1.04 -12.64 -14.18
C ILE A 241 0.29 -13.40 -14.12
N GLU A 242 1.06 -13.39 -15.20
CA GLU A 242 2.38 -14.05 -15.23
C GLU A 242 3.30 -13.45 -14.15
N LEU A 243 3.44 -12.12 -14.14
CA LEU A 243 4.26 -11.41 -13.16
C LEU A 243 3.72 -11.55 -11.73
N PHE A 244 2.40 -11.57 -11.55
CA PHE A 244 1.79 -11.86 -10.25
C PHE A 244 2.24 -13.22 -9.71
N ARG A 245 2.22 -14.27 -10.55
CA ARG A 245 2.69 -15.61 -10.18
C ARG A 245 4.15 -15.57 -9.72
N GLU A 246 5.00 -15.00 -10.55
CA GLU A 246 6.43 -14.90 -10.33
C GLU A 246 6.77 -14.19 -9.01
N VAL A 247 6.24 -12.97 -8.82
CA VAL A 247 6.53 -12.16 -7.63
C VAL A 247 5.90 -12.74 -6.36
N THR A 248 4.72 -13.38 -6.49
CA THR A 248 4.03 -14.00 -5.35
C THR A 248 4.73 -15.27 -4.91
N ASP A 249 5.10 -16.14 -5.84
CA ASP A 249 5.79 -17.39 -5.53
C ASP A 249 7.19 -17.10 -4.95
N TYR A 250 7.88 -16.03 -5.43
CA TYR A 250 9.11 -15.57 -4.78
C TYR A 250 8.84 -15.13 -3.33
N PHE A 251 7.85 -14.26 -3.08
CA PHE A 251 7.50 -13.82 -1.74
C PHE A 251 7.24 -15.01 -0.80
N LEU A 252 6.38 -15.94 -1.23
CA LEU A 252 6.03 -17.12 -0.45
C LEU A 252 7.23 -18.04 -0.16
N SER A 253 8.18 -18.15 -1.10
CA SER A 253 9.39 -18.97 -0.94
C SER A 253 10.38 -18.42 0.08
N ARG A 254 10.23 -17.13 0.44
CA ARG A 254 11.11 -16.42 1.38
C ARG A 254 10.52 -16.25 2.77
N LEU A 255 9.32 -16.76 3.01
CA LEU A 255 8.68 -16.69 4.32
C LEU A 255 9.36 -17.65 5.30
N PRO A 256 9.58 -17.20 6.55
CA PRO A 256 10.00 -18.07 7.64
C PRO A 256 8.85 -18.99 8.09
N GLU A 257 9.14 -19.89 9.03
CA GLU A 257 8.18 -20.91 9.50
C GLU A 257 6.89 -20.29 10.11
N ASP A 258 7.00 -19.13 10.75
CA ASP A 258 5.87 -18.39 11.35
C ASP A 258 5.06 -17.55 10.34
N TYR A 259 5.42 -17.56 9.07
CA TYR A 259 4.74 -16.80 7.99
C TYR A 259 4.76 -15.26 8.15
N ILE A 260 5.52 -14.69 9.07
CA ILE A 260 5.73 -13.23 9.14
C ILE A 260 7.06 -12.90 8.46
N PRO A 261 7.06 -12.20 7.30
CA PRO A 261 8.28 -11.91 6.57
C PRO A 261 9.23 -11.03 7.40
N TYR A 262 10.53 -11.19 7.18
CA TYR A 262 11.49 -10.20 7.61
C TYR A 262 11.34 -8.92 6.77
N TRP A 263 11.86 -7.80 7.26
CA TRP A 263 11.77 -6.50 6.57
C TRP A 263 12.43 -6.47 5.19
N ASP A 264 13.37 -7.37 4.95
CA ASP A 264 13.96 -7.67 3.64
C ASP A 264 14.00 -9.19 3.45
N LEU A 265 13.54 -9.67 2.30
CA LEU A 265 13.43 -11.10 1.99
C LEU A 265 14.79 -11.79 1.74
N THR A 266 15.88 -11.07 1.87
CA THR A 266 17.23 -11.67 1.98
C THR A 266 17.31 -12.53 3.24
N PHE A 267 16.63 -12.14 4.30
CA PHE A 267 16.57 -12.84 5.57
C PHE A 267 15.43 -13.87 5.58
N VAL A 268 15.72 -15.07 6.06
CA VAL A 268 14.74 -16.18 6.21
C VAL A 268 14.82 -16.82 7.59
N ASP A 269 15.85 -16.45 8.36
CA ASP A 269 16.11 -16.86 9.74
C ASP A 269 16.89 -15.76 10.47
N GLY A 270 17.11 -15.94 11.77
CA GLY A 270 17.85 -15.00 12.61
C GLY A 270 16.95 -13.97 13.30
N ASP A 271 17.59 -12.89 13.80
CA ASP A 271 16.99 -11.89 14.71
C ASP A 271 16.63 -10.57 14.01
N GLU A 272 16.63 -10.53 12.67
CA GLU A 272 16.22 -9.32 11.96
C GLU A 272 14.75 -8.99 12.20
N PRO A 273 14.35 -7.70 12.22
CA PRO A 273 12.97 -7.29 12.40
C PRO A 273 12.03 -7.87 11.36
N ARG A 274 10.79 -8.11 11.78
CA ARG A 274 9.69 -8.55 10.90
C ARG A 274 8.98 -7.35 10.30
N ASP A 275 8.38 -7.54 9.13
CA ASP A 275 7.47 -6.55 8.53
C ASP A 275 6.08 -7.17 8.33
N SER A 276 5.25 -7.10 9.35
CA SER A 276 3.87 -7.58 9.34
C SER A 276 3.03 -6.92 8.24
N SER A 277 3.32 -5.65 7.91
CA SER A 277 2.61 -4.94 6.87
C SER A 277 2.80 -5.59 5.49
N ALA A 278 3.98 -6.12 5.20
CA ALA A 278 4.24 -6.82 3.94
C ALA A 278 3.39 -8.10 3.81
N ALA A 279 3.16 -8.83 4.92
CA ALA A 279 2.27 -9.99 4.94
C ALA A 279 0.81 -9.60 4.63
N ALA A 280 0.30 -8.55 5.26
CA ALA A 280 -1.06 -8.05 5.06
C ALA A 280 -1.28 -7.59 3.60
N ILE A 281 -0.35 -6.81 3.04
CA ILE A 281 -0.41 -6.31 1.67
C ILE A 281 -0.37 -7.46 0.65
N ALA A 282 0.56 -8.40 0.81
CA ALA A 282 0.67 -9.54 -0.10
C ALA A 282 -0.59 -10.42 -0.06
N ALA A 283 -1.16 -10.67 1.12
CA ALA A 283 -2.40 -11.41 1.29
C ALA A 283 -3.59 -10.72 0.61
N CYS A 284 -3.73 -9.40 0.73
CA CYS A 284 -4.73 -8.61 0.00
C CYS A 284 -4.57 -8.76 -1.52
N GLY A 285 -3.35 -8.70 -2.03
CA GLY A 285 -3.04 -8.90 -3.45
C GLY A 285 -3.40 -10.30 -3.95
N MET A 286 -3.09 -11.34 -3.17
CA MET A 286 -3.47 -12.74 -3.49
C MET A 286 -4.99 -12.91 -3.58
N LEU A 287 -5.73 -12.34 -2.62
CA LEU A 287 -7.21 -12.39 -2.63
C LEU A 287 -7.80 -11.56 -3.77
N ALA A 288 -7.18 -10.43 -4.13
CA ALA A 288 -7.63 -9.60 -5.23
C ALA A 288 -7.43 -10.28 -6.60
N MET A 289 -6.35 -11.05 -6.78
CA MET A 289 -6.09 -11.78 -8.02
C MET A 289 -6.89 -13.08 -8.14
N ALA A 290 -7.19 -13.75 -7.04
CA ALA A 290 -7.80 -15.09 -7.03
C ALA A 290 -9.07 -15.26 -7.90
N PRO A 291 -9.99 -14.26 -8.02
CA PRO A 291 -11.16 -14.37 -8.89
C PRO A 291 -10.86 -14.54 -10.39
N TYR A 292 -9.64 -14.19 -10.82
CA TYR A 292 -9.22 -14.19 -12.22
C TYR A 292 -8.34 -15.38 -12.60
N LEU A 293 -8.06 -16.27 -11.66
CA LEU A 293 -7.22 -17.45 -11.84
C LEU A 293 -8.06 -18.72 -12.00
N GLU A 294 -7.46 -19.74 -12.62
CA GLU A 294 -8.04 -21.06 -12.63
C GLU A 294 -8.22 -21.60 -11.19
N LYS A 295 -9.28 -22.40 -10.97
CA LYS A 295 -9.71 -22.79 -9.61
C LYS A 295 -8.57 -23.33 -8.73
N THR A 296 -7.73 -24.22 -9.24
CA THR A 296 -6.65 -24.83 -8.45
C THR A 296 -5.63 -23.78 -8.00
N GLU A 297 -5.33 -22.84 -8.87
CA GLU A 297 -4.39 -21.76 -8.59
C GLU A 297 -5.01 -20.71 -7.65
N ALA A 298 -6.27 -20.37 -7.87
CA ALA A 298 -7.02 -19.49 -6.98
C ALA A 298 -7.07 -20.06 -5.54
N ASP A 299 -7.32 -21.37 -5.41
CA ASP A 299 -7.34 -22.07 -4.13
C ASP A 299 -5.95 -22.06 -3.47
N LYS A 300 -4.84 -22.21 -4.24
CA LYS A 300 -3.45 -22.09 -3.74
C LYS A 300 -3.21 -20.73 -3.09
N TYR A 301 -3.50 -19.63 -3.81
CA TYR A 301 -3.21 -18.29 -3.30
C TYR A 301 -4.18 -17.86 -2.20
N ARG A 302 -5.44 -18.29 -2.23
CA ARG A 302 -6.38 -18.10 -1.10
C ARG A 302 -5.89 -18.80 0.16
N ALA A 303 -5.44 -20.04 0.05
CA ALA A 303 -4.88 -20.77 1.19
C ALA A 303 -3.61 -20.12 1.74
N ALA A 304 -2.76 -19.55 0.88
CA ALA A 304 -1.59 -18.79 1.30
C ALA A 304 -1.99 -17.49 2.02
N ALA A 305 -2.95 -16.74 1.50
CA ALA A 305 -3.47 -15.53 2.14
C ALA A 305 -4.12 -15.82 3.51
N GLU A 306 -4.86 -16.93 3.62
CA GLU A 306 -5.41 -17.39 4.91
C GLU A 306 -4.32 -17.74 5.93
N LYS A 307 -3.23 -18.39 5.50
CA LYS A 307 -2.10 -18.68 6.40
C LYS A 307 -1.41 -17.39 6.89
N LEU A 308 -1.23 -16.40 6.02
CA LEU A 308 -0.71 -15.09 6.42
C LEU A 308 -1.66 -14.41 7.40
N ALA A 309 -2.96 -14.46 7.17
CA ALA A 309 -3.96 -13.90 8.10
C ALA A 309 -3.92 -14.61 9.46
N ASP A 310 -3.88 -15.95 9.47
CA ASP A 310 -3.77 -16.74 10.69
C ASP A 310 -2.49 -16.37 11.49
N ALA A 311 -1.35 -16.19 10.79
CA ALA A 311 -0.08 -15.78 11.38
C ALA A 311 -0.12 -14.35 11.96
N LEU A 312 -0.68 -13.40 11.21
CA LEU A 312 -0.83 -12.02 11.66
C LEU A 312 -1.71 -11.94 12.92
N ILE A 313 -2.83 -12.67 12.94
CA ILE A 313 -3.73 -12.73 14.11
C ILE A 313 -3.01 -13.33 15.33
N ALA A 314 -2.22 -14.39 15.12
CA ALA A 314 -1.57 -15.10 16.21
C ALA A 314 -0.36 -14.36 16.80
N HIS A 315 0.38 -13.59 15.99
CA HIS A 315 1.68 -13.07 16.38
C HIS A 315 1.78 -11.53 16.37
N CYS A 316 0.92 -10.83 15.62
CA CYS A 316 1.08 -9.39 15.39
C CYS A 316 -0.14 -8.58 15.79
N ALA A 317 -1.34 -9.15 15.84
CA ALA A 317 -2.56 -8.42 16.12
C ALA A 317 -2.60 -7.86 17.55
N VAL A 318 -2.91 -6.58 17.66
CA VAL A 318 -3.16 -5.95 18.96
C VAL A 318 -4.53 -6.40 19.49
N THR A 319 -4.57 -6.85 20.74
CA THR A 319 -5.81 -7.27 21.42
C THR A 319 -6.06 -6.50 22.72
N ASP A 320 -5.06 -5.79 23.22
CA ASP A 320 -5.12 -4.99 24.46
C ASP A 320 -4.72 -3.55 24.17
N PRO A 321 -5.62 -2.56 24.37
CA PRO A 321 -5.33 -1.15 24.17
C PRO A 321 -4.26 -0.59 25.13
N ALA A 322 -3.91 -1.32 26.19
CA ALA A 322 -2.80 -0.95 27.07
C ALA A 322 -1.43 -1.23 26.44
N VAL A 323 -1.36 -2.12 25.44
CA VAL A 323 -0.12 -2.47 24.71
C VAL A 323 0.12 -1.55 23.54
N SER A 324 -0.95 -1.16 22.82
CA SER A 324 -0.86 -0.30 21.63
C SER A 324 -2.22 0.34 21.34
N ASN A 325 -2.18 1.52 20.72
CA ASN A 325 -3.33 2.13 20.05
C ASN A 325 -3.37 1.87 18.54
N GLY A 326 -2.43 1.07 18.00
CA GLY A 326 -2.47 0.54 16.63
C GLY A 326 -3.22 -0.80 16.57
N LEU A 327 -3.21 -1.43 15.39
CA LEU A 327 -3.90 -2.69 15.14
C LEU A 327 -2.93 -3.85 14.90
N LEU A 328 -1.75 -3.57 14.32
CA LEU A 328 -0.80 -4.58 13.87
C LEU A 328 0.64 -4.20 14.27
N LEU A 329 1.22 -4.93 15.21
CA LEU A 329 2.59 -4.81 15.68
C LEU A 329 3.60 -5.39 14.68
N HIS A 330 4.88 -5.15 14.94
CA HIS A 330 6.01 -5.75 14.23
C HIS A 330 6.11 -5.34 12.76
N GLY A 331 5.79 -4.08 12.46
CA GLY A 331 6.07 -3.46 11.17
C GLY A 331 7.43 -2.78 11.13
N VAL A 332 7.94 -2.50 9.92
CA VAL A 332 9.16 -1.72 9.71
C VAL A 332 8.91 -0.63 8.67
N TYR A 333 9.02 0.65 9.07
CA TYR A 333 9.01 1.74 8.08
C TYR A 333 10.32 1.76 7.30
N ALA A 334 11.44 2.02 7.95
CA ALA A 334 12.76 2.00 7.34
C ALA A 334 13.82 1.63 8.38
N LYS A 335 14.69 0.69 8.03
CA LYS A 335 15.78 0.21 8.88
C LYS A 335 17.13 0.58 8.28
N ASN A 336 18.04 1.06 9.14
CA ASN A 336 19.42 1.29 8.77
C ASN A 336 20.11 -0.02 8.41
N SER A 337 20.92 0.01 7.37
CA SER A 337 21.78 -1.12 7.00
C SER A 337 23.18 -0.65 6.61
N PRO A 338 24.20 -1.49 6.72
CA PRO A 338 25.57 -1.14 6.31
C PRO A 338 25.71 -0.89 4.81
N TYR A 339 24.75 -1.34 4.00
CA TYR A 339 24.75 -1.20 2.53
C TYR A 339 23.79 -0.11 2.04
N ASN A 340 22.84 0.31 2.87
CA ASN A 340 21.88 1.37 2.59
C ASN A 340 21.69 2.19 3.87
N PRO A 341 22.69 3.02 4.24
CA PRO A 341 22.66 3.76 5.49
C PRO A 341 21.61 4.87 5.47
N ILE A 342 20.82 4.93 6.54
CA ILE A 342 19.94 6.04 6.87
C ILE A 342 20.36 6.64 8.21
N PRO A 343 20.03 7.92 8.49
CA PRO A 343 20.49 8.59 9.72
C PRO A 343 20.01 7.92 11.01
N LYS A 344 18.82 7.32 10.99
CA LYS A 344 18.17 6.67 12.13
C LYS A 344 17.13 5.68 11.65
N ASP A 345 16.98 4.56 12.35
CA ASP A 345 15.85 3.65 12.20
C ASP A 345 14.53 4.40 12.42
N ARG A 346 13.51 4.07 11.61
CA ARG A 346 12.19 4.68 11.67
C ARG A 346 11.13 3.59 11.71
N GLY A 347 10.29 3.60 12.75
CA GLY A 347 9.16 2.66 12.89
C GLY A 347 9.60 1.21 12.72
N VAL A 348 10.70 0.81 13.40
CA VAL A 348 11.19 -0.57 13.42
C VAL A 348 10.60 -1.28 14.63
N ASP A 349 9.96 -2.42 14.39
CA ASP A 349 9.22 -3.19 15.39
C ASP A 349 8.04 -2.41 16.00
N GLU A 350 7.36 -1.61 15.18
CA GLU A 350 6.28 -0.69 15.53
C GLU A 350 5.01 -0.99 14.71
N CYS A 351 3.88 -0.38 15.08
CA CYS A 351 2.72 -0.31 14.19
C CYS A 351 3.00 0.68 13.06
N ASN A 352 2.42 0.42 11.89
CA ASN A 352 2.44 1.33 10.75
C ASN A 352 1.01 1.52 10.25
N THR A 353 0.61 2.76 9.95
CA THR A 353 -0.77 3.07 9.52
C THR A 353 -1.19 2.29 8.27
N TRP A 354 -0.29 2.05 7.33
CA TRP A 354 -0.59 1.18 6.18
C TRP A 354 -0.72 -0.30 6.58
N GLY A 355 0.05 -0.77 7.55
CA GLY A 355 -0.06 -2.14 8.09
C GLY A 355 -1.42 -2.37 8.71
N ASP A 356 -1.89 -1.44 9.52
CA ASP A 356 -3.20 -1.46 10.17
C ASP A 356 -4.33 -1.47 9.12
N TYR A 357 -4.27 -0.60 8.12
CA TYR A 357 -5.25 -0.54 7.04
C TYR A 357 -5.31 -1.86 6.26
N PHE A 358 -4.17 -2.38 5.79
CA PHE A 358 -4.17 -3.62 5.00
C PHE A 358 -4.52 -4.86 5.83
N TYR A 359 -4.24 -4.86 7.13
CA TYR A 359 -4.74 -5.90 8.04
C TYR A 359 -6.28 -5.87 8.11
N MET A 360 -6.89 -4.70 8.26
CA MET A 360 -8.35 -4.58 8.22
C MET A 360 -8.93 -4.93 6.86
N GLU A 361 -8.29 -4.49 5.76
CA GLU A 361 -8.71 -4.86 4.40
C GLU A 361 -8.68 -6.37 4.21
N LEU A 362 -7.60 -7.05 4.64
CA LEU A 362 -7.47 -8.50 4.60
C LEU A 362 -8.61 -9.20 5.33
N LEU A 363 -8.88 -8.80 6.57
CA LEU A 363 -9.97 -9.37 7.37
C LEU A 363 -11.34 -9.11 6.74
N THR A 364 -11.55 -7.94 6.18
CA THR A 364 -12.79 -7.59 5.45
C THR A 364 -12.99 -8.49 4.23
N ARG A 365 -11.95 -8.69 3.42
CA ARG A 365 -11.98 -9.61 2.26
C ARG A 365 -12.27 -11.06 2.64
N LEU A 366 -11.85 -11.49 3.82
CA LEU A 366 -12.07 -12.86 4.30
C LEU A 366 -13.44 -13.06 4.96
N THR A 367 -14.14 -11.98 5.34
CA THR A 367 -15.36 -12.06 6.13
C THR A 367 -16.60 -11.49 5.45
N ALA A 368 -16.45 -10.68 4.42
CA ALA A 368 -17.55 -9.99 3.73
C ALA A 368 -17.37 -10.01 2.20
N ASP A 369 -18.50 -9.84 1.50
CA ASP A 369 -18.49 -9.46 0.09
C ASP A 369 -18.25 -7.94 0.02
N TRP A 370 -16.97 -7.57 -0.12
CA TRP A 370 -16.53 -6.18 -0.04
C TRP A 370 -16.22 -5.60 -1.40
N GLN A 371 -16.80 -4.45 -1.70
CA GLN A 371 -16.47 -3.69 -2.89
C GLN A 371 -15.14 -2.95 -2.68
N MET A 372 -14.14 -3.34 -3.42
CA MET A 372 -12.80 -2.76 -3.36
C MET A 372 -12.78 -1.24 -3.61
N TYR A 373 -12.06 -0.50 -2.78
CA TYR A 373 -11.93 0.95 -2.95
C TYR A 373 -10.90 1.31 -4.02
N TRP A 374 -9.85 0.48 -4.16
CA TRP A 374 -8.78 0.63 -5.14
C TRP A 374 -9.26 0.61 -6.58
#